data_922fc330c2cb93227c02eefaf0e79a5d
#
_entry.id   922fc330c2cb93227c02eefaf0e79a5d
#
_cell.length_a   1.000
_cell.length_b   1.000
_cell.length_c   1.000
_cell.angle_alpha   90.00
_cell.angle_beta   90.00
_cell.angle_gamma   90.00
#
_symmetry.space_group_name_H-M   'P 1'
#
loop_
_entity.id
_entity.type
_entity.pdbx_description
1 polymer ?
#
loop_
_entity_poly.entity_id
_entity_poly.type
_entity_poly.pdbx_seq_one_letter_code
_entity_poly.pdbx_strand_id
1 'polypeptide(L)'
;MIENLRNIAIIAHVDHGKTTLVDCLLQQSGTLDRKSQGAERIMDSNDQERERGITILAKNTAIKWNDYRINIVDTPGHADFGGEVERVLSMVDSVLLIVDAVDGPMPQTRFVTSKAFERGLNPIVVVNKIDRPGARPDWVIDQVFDLFDSLGATDEQLDFPIMYASALNGIAGEDPDSMSDDMEPLFQMIVDHVSAPEVNSDGPFQMQISALDYNSYVGVIGVGRITRGKLSPNTQVSVVDRDSSSRNGKILQVMGYHGLERIEVETAEAGDIVCVTGIDALNISDTLCDPAAAEPLPPLSVDEPTVSMTFQVNDSPFAGLEGKFVTSRNIKERLDRELIHNVALRVEQGDSPDKFVVSGRGELHLSVLIESMRREGFELGVSRPEVIQKEIDGQLCEPYEQLVIDCESEHQGGVMEELGQRRAEMKNMVQDASGRVRLEFIVPARGLIGFRSMFMTLTSGSGIMTHVFDHYGPVSKAELAQRNNGVLVSMVKGKTLAYALYSLQDRGRLFIEANVEVYEGQIMGLHSRSNDLVVNPTKAKQLTNVRASGTDEALILTPPVLHTLEQALEFIDSDELVEVTPDSIRLRKKLLLEHERKRASR
;
A
#
# COMPACT_ATOMS: atom_id res chain seq x y z
N MET A 1 30.10 22.40 2.17
CA MET A 1 29.20 21.51 2.90
C MET A 1 28.26 20.75 2.00
N ILE A 2 27.87 21.27 0.85
CA ILE A 2 27.03 20.55 -0.14
C ILE A 2 27.78 19.35 -0.72
N GLU A 3 29.08 19.45 -0.91
CA GLU A 3 29.92 18.37 -1.45
C GLU A 3 29.87 17.08 -0.61
N ASN A 4 29.62 17.20 0.69
CA ASN A 4 29.55 16.07 1.61
C ASN A 4 28.12 15.60 1.91
N LEU A 5 27.13 16.01 1.12
CA LEU A 5 25.74 15.60 1.24
C LEU A 5 25.40 14.57 0.15
N ARG A 6 24.66 13.52 0.52
CA ARG A 6 24.11 12.52 -0.40
C ARG A 6 22.64 12.29 -0.06
N ASN A 7 21.77 12.32 -1.06
CA ASN A 7 20.36 12.03 -0.90
C ASN A 7 20.00 10.79 -1.73
N ILE A 8 19.60 9.72 -1.08
CA ILE A 8 19.26 8.46 -1.72
C ILE A 8 17.85 8.00 -1.33
N ALA A 9 17.14 7.40 -2.28
CA ALA A 9 15.93 6.63 -2.00
C ALA A 9 16.27 5.13 -2.04
N ILE A 10 15.70 4.36 -1.13
CA ILE A 10 15.87 2.91 -1.14
C ILE A 10 14.65 2.26 -1.75
N ILE A 11 14.87 1.49 -2.81
CA ILE A 11 13.87 0.76 -3.58
C ILE A 11 14.10 -0.73 -3.40
N ALA A 12 13.04 -1.48 -3.07
CA ALA A 12 13.09 -2.92 -3.01
C ALA A 12 11.70 -3.53 -3.20
N HIS A 13 11.65 -4.76 -3.65
CA HIS A 13 10.45 -5.56 -3.51
C HIS A 13 10.21 -5.94 -2.05
N VAL A 14 8.96 -6.28 -1.71
CA VAL A 14 8.62 -6.83 -0.39
C VAL A 14 9.51 -8.06 -0.11
N ASP A 15 9.98 -8.18 1.11
CA ASP A 15 10.88 -9.25 1.58
C ASP A 15 12.29 -9.31 0.94
N HIS A 16 12.71 -8.38 0.09
CA HIS A 16 14.09 -8.32 -0.40
C HIS A 16 15.12 -7.83 0.64
N GLY A 17 14.65 -7.47 1.84
CA GLY A 17 15.51 -7.11 2.97
C GLY A 17 15.80 -5.61 3.08
N LYS A 18 14.94 -4.74 2.53
CA LYS A 18 15.05 -3.28 2.61
C LYS A 18 15.20 -2.78 4.04
N THR A 19 14.24 -3.09 4.90
CA THR A 19 14.22 -2.67 6.32
C THR A 19 15.45 -3.18 7.07
N THR A 20 15.84 -4.44 6.83
CA THR A 20 17.03 -5.04 7.45
C THR A 20 18.32 -4.32 7.03
N LEU A 21 18.43 -3.95 5.74
CA LEU A 21 19.59 -3.21 5.25
C LEU A 21 19.68 -1.81 5.87
N VAL A 22 18.55 -1.08 5.91
CA VAL A 22 18.50 0.26 6.52
C VAL A 22 18.83 0.20 8.01
N ASP A 23 18.29 -0.77 8.74
CA ASP A 23 18.60 -0.98 10.15
C ASP A 23 20.10 -1.26 10.35
N CYS A 24 20.70 -2.07 9.48
CA CYS A 24 22.12 -2.36 9.51
C CYS A 24 22.98 -1.11 9.25
N LEU A 25 22.63 -0.30 8.24
CA LEU A 25 23.32 0.97 7.95
C LEU A 25 23.21 1.94 9.13
N LEU A 26 22.04 2.07 9.75
CA LEU A 26 21.82 2.90 10.93
C LEU A 26 22.67 2.44 12.13
N GLN A 27 22.76 1.14 12.34
CA GLN A 27 23.55 0.57 13.44
C GLN A 27 25.06 0.76 13.22
N GLN A 28 25.56 0.46 12.01
CA GLN A 28 26.99 0.49 11.72
C GLN A 28 27.54 1.92 11.52
N SER A 29 26.69 2.88 11.10
CA SER A 29 27.09 4.29 11.06
C SER A 29 27.31 4.92 12.44
N GLY A 30 26.92 4.22 13.53
CA GLY A 30 27.00 4.75 14.89
C GLY A 30 26.00 5.88 15.19
N THR A 31 25.01 6.07 14.31
CA THR A 31 24.01 7.14 14.44
C THR A 31 22.94 6.83 15.50
N LEU A 32 22.74 5.54 15.81
CA LEU A 32 21.76 5.11 16.81
C LEU A 32 22.31 5.22 18.24
N ASP A 33 21.49 5.75 19.14
CA ASP A 33 21.79 5.75 20.57
C ASP A 33 21.91 4.33 21.13
N ARG A 34 22.73 4.15 22.17
CA ARG A 34 22.94 2.85 22.85
C ARG A 34 21.65 2.17 23.34
N LYS A 35 20.55 2.91 23.51
CA LYS A 35 19.25 2.38 23.93
C LYS A 35 18.48 1.75 22.76
N SER A 36 18.75 2.16 21.54
CA SER A 36 18.09 1.66 20.32
C SER A 36 18.94 0.60 19.61
N GLN A 37 20.14 0.31 20.10
CA GLN A 37 21.01 -0.74 19.59
C GLN A 37 20.39 -2.10 19.91
N GLY A 38 20.03 -2.87 18.85
CA GLY A 38 19.43 -4.21 18.95
C GLY A 38 17.92 -4.27 18.80
N ALA A 39 17.25 -3.14 18.53
CA ALA A 39 15.86 -3.17 18.08
C ALA A 39 15.80 -3.61 16.60
N GLU A 40 15.00 -4.60 16.29
CA GLU A 40 14.72 -5.04 14.94
C GLU A 40 13.59 -4.20 14.32
N ARG A 41 13.65 -3.92 13.01
CA ARG A 41 12.65 -3.17 12.24
C ARG A 41 12.39 -1.76 12.79
N ILE A 42 13.46 -1.03 13.04
CA ILE A 42 13.41 0.32 13.63
C ILE A 42 12.62 1.28 12.73
N MET A 43 12.70 1.08 11.41
CA MET A 43 11.97 1.89 10.43
C MET A 43 10.46 1.58 10.41
N ASP A 44 10.03 0.35 10.70
CA ASP A 44 8.62 -0.04 10.66
C ASP A 44 7.91 0.37 11.96
N SER A 45 7.57 1.65 12.09
CA SER A 45 6.92 2.20 13.29
C SER A 45 5.41 1.97 13.35
N ASN A 46 4.77 1.68 12.21
CA ASN A 46 3.33 1.43 12.10
C ASN A 46 3.02 -0.06 12.29
N ASP A 47 2.06 -0.38 13.16
CA ASP A 47 1.64 -1.76 13.40
C ASP A 47 1.16 -2.47 12.13
N GLN A 48 0.47 -1.76 11.23
CA GLN A 48 0.04 -2.32 9.94
C GLN A 48 1.21 -2.66 9.02
N GLU A 49 2.29 -1.88 9.02
CA GLU A 49 3.51 -2.18 8.27
C GLU A 49 4.17 -3.46 8.80
N ARG A 50 4.27 -3.59 10.13
CA ARG A 50 4.84 -4.79 10.77
C ARG A 50 4.03 -6.05 10.52
N GLU A 51 2.70 -5.95 10.62
CA GLU A 51 1.79 -7.08 10.41
C GLU A 51 1.76 -7.55 8.95
N ARG A 52 1.85 -6.62 8.01
CA ARG A 52 1.78 -6.90 6.56
C ARG A 52 3.14 -7.15 5.93
N GLY A 53 4.22 -6.77 6.60
CA GLY A 53 5.59 -6.85 6.07
C GLY A 53 5.88 -5.88 4.92
N ILE A 54 5.10 -4.79 4.79
CA ILE A 54 5.24 -3.80 3.71
C ILE A 54 5.43 -2.40 4.27
N THR A 55 6.23 -1.58 3.59
CA THR A 55 6.29 -0.14 3.86
C THR A 55 5.08 0.54 3.22
N ILE A 56 4.32 1.28 4.02
CA ILE A 56 3.12 2.01 3.59
C ILE A 56 3.44 3.49 3.40
N LEU A 57 4.13 4.09 4.38
CA LEU A 57 4.52 5.49 4.36
C LEU A 57 6.01 5.65 4.17
N ALA A 58 6.40 6.61 3.34
CA ALA A 58 7.79 6.98 3.19
C ALA A 58 8.35 7.57 4.49
N LYS A 59 9.57 7.19 4.84
CA LYS A 59 10.26 7.69 6.03
C LYS A 59 11.61 8.25 5.67
N ASN A 60 11.94 9.37 6.29
CA ASN A 60 13.23 10.01 6.10
C ASN A 60 14.12 9.70 7.31
N THR A 61 15.37 9.36 7.03
CA THR A 61 16.41 9.21 8.02
C THR A 61 17.71 9.81 7.50
N ALA A 62 18.62 10.17 8.38
CA ALA A 62 19.95 10.64 7.99
C ALA A 62 21.01 9.96 8.83
N ILE A 63 22.03 9.46 8.17
CA ILE A 63 23.21 8.87 8.79
C ILE A 63 24.43 9.77 8.57
N LYS A 64 25.35 9.73 9.51
CA LYS A 64 26.67 10.36 9.37
C LYS A 64 27.71 9.27 9.20
N TRP A 65 28.45 9.33 8.09
CA TRP A 65 29.56 8.42 7.82
C TRP A 65 30.79 9.22 7.43
N ASN A 66 31.83 9.17 8.26
CA ASN A 66 32.96 10.06 8.19
C ASN A 66 32.56 11.55 8.17
N ASP A 67 32.97 12.31 7.15
CA ASP A 67 32.57 13.70 6.96
C ASP A 67 31.29 13.86 6.12
N TYR A 68 30.69 12.76 5.67
CA TYR A 68 29.49 12.76 4.84
C TYR A 68 28.22 12.65 5.67
N ARG A 69 27.18 13.33 5.20
CA ARG A 69 25.81 13.14 5.63
C ARG A 69 25.03 12.48 4.49
N ILE A 70 24.43 11.34 4.78
CA ILE A 70 23.64 10.58 3.82
C ILE A 70 22.21 10.61 4.30
N ASN A 71 21.34 11.32 3.57
CA ASN A 71 19.90 11.27 3.77
C ASN A 71 19.36 10.05 3.03
N ILE A 72 18.62 9.23 3.73
CA ILE A 72 18.00 8.02 3.22
C ILE A 72 16.49 8.20 3.29
N VAL A 73 15.81 8.05 2.16
CA VAL A 73 14.36 8.06 2.09
C VAL A 73 13.89 6.64 1.79
N ASP A 74 13.19 6.04 2.76
CA ASP A 74 12.59 4.73 2.61
C ASP A 74 11.31 4.85 1.76
N THR A 75 11.23 4.08 0.66
CA THR A 75 10.10 4.15 -0.27
C THR A 75 9.15 2.97 -0.10
N PRO A 76 7.82 3.18 -0.19
CA PRO A 76 6.89 2.08 -0.35
C PRO A 76 7.23 1.25 -1.61
N GLY A 77 7.17 -0.08 -1.47
CA GLY A 77 7.41 -0.98 -2.61
C GLY A 77 6.17 -1.24 -3.45
N HIS A 78 4.96 -1.07 -2.89
CA HIS A 78 3.71 -1.44 -3.55
C HIS A 78 3.18 -0.31 -4.45
N ALA A 79 2.70 -0.68 -5.65
CA ALA A 79 2.21 0.27 -6.66
C ALA A 79 1.02 1.13 -6.17
N ASP A 80 0.18 0.59 -5.28
CA ASP A 80 -0.94 1.33 -4.67
C ASP A 80 -0.49 2.58 -3.91
N PHE A 81 0.78 2.63 -3.47
CA PHE A 81 1.41 3.77 -2.82
C PHE A 81 2.31 4.58 -3.77
N GLY A 82 2.12 4.45 -5.07
CA GLY A 82 2.93 5.13 -6.09
C GLY A 82 2.96 6.66 -5.95
N GLY A 83 1.91 7.29 -5.43
CA GLY A 83 1.92 8.71 -5.12
C GLY A 83 2.96 9.11 -4.07
N GLU A 84 3.23 8.23 -3.09
CA GLU A 84 4.33 8.41 -2.14
C GLU A 84 5.68 8.28 -2.84
N VAL A 85 5.83 7.26 -3.69
CA VAL A 85 7.07 7.00 -4.45
C VAL A 85 7.44 8.21 -5.30
N GLU A 86 6.51 8.76 -6.08
CA GLU A 86 6.77 9.91 -6.96
C GLU A 86 7.24 11.15 -6.19
N ARG A 87 6.68 11.38 -5.00
CA ARG A 87 7.06 12.49 -4.12
C ARG A 87 8.43 12.29 -3.49
N VAL A 88 8.73 11.08 -3.05
CA VAL A 88 10.04 10.72 -2.48
C VAL A 88 11.14 10.91 -3.51
N LEU A 89 10.94 10.39 -4.72
CA LEU A 89 11.93 10.49 -5.80
C LEU A 89 12.23 11.94 -6.22
N SER A 90 11.35 12.90 -5.90
CA SER A 90 11.63 14.33 -6.13
C SER A 90 12.65 14.93 -5.16
N MET A 91 12.93 14.27 -4.04
CA MET A 91 13.82 14.77 -2.99
C MET A 91 15.24 14.21 -3.06
N VAL A 92 15.50 13.20 -3.90
CA VAL A 92 16.76 12.45 -3.92
C VAL A 92 17.56 12.65 -5.19
N ASP A 93 18.83 12.29 -5.16
CA ASP A 93 19.77 12.43 -6.27
C ASP A 93 20.14 11.07 -6.91
N SER A 94 19.87 9.97 -6.22
CA SER A 94 20.10 8.60 -6.70
C SER A 94 19.18 7.61 -5.99
N VAL A 95 19.15 6.38 -6.50
CA VAL A 95 18.35 5.29 -5.93
C VAL A 95 19.24 4.08 -5.62
N LEU A 96 19.00 3.47 -4.45
CA LEU A 96 19.60 2.21 -4.05
C LEU A 96 18.59 1.10 -4.29
N LEU A 97 18.80 0.30 -5.34
CA LEU A 97 17.93 -0.78 -5.73
C LEU A 97 18.39 -2.09 -5.10
N ILE A 98 17.59 -2.62 -4.16
CA ILE A 98 17.87 -3.89 -3.48
C ILE A 98 17.15 -5.01 -4.19
N VAL A 99 17.89 -6.04 -4.60
CA VAL A 99 17.38 -7.23 -5.26
C VAL A 99 17.83 -8.48 -4.51
N ASP A 100 16.91 -9.42 -4.30
CA ASP A 100 17.23 -10.70 -3.66
C ASP A 100 18.07 -11.58 -4.61
N ALA A 101 19.15 -12.16 -4.10
CA ALA A 101 20.09 -12.99 -4.86
C ALA A 101 19.48 -14.30 -5.39
N VAL A 102 18.34 -14.73 -4.87
CA VAL A 102 17.63 -15.94 -5.31
C VAL A 102 16.48 -15.60 -6.26
N ASP A 103 15.67 -14.60 -5.87
CA ASP A 103 14.40 -14.29 -6.54
C ASP A 103 14.58 -13.34 -7.74
N GLY A 104 15.66 -12.53 -7.74
CA GLY A 104 15.92 -11.55 -8.78
C GLY A 104 14.97 -10.34 -8.73
N PRO A 105 14.95 -9.50 -9.79
CA PRO A 105 14.06 -8.34 -9.85
C PRO A 105 12.61 -8.77 -9.99
N MET A 106 11.77 -8.30 -9.07
CA MET A 106 10.36 -8.63 -8.99
C MET A 106 9.48 -7.49 -9.57
N PRO A 107 8.21 -7.73 -9.90
CA PRO A 107 7.38 -6.75 -10.61
C PRO A 107 7.23 -5.38 -9.93
N GLN A 108 7.19 -5.32 -8.59
CA GLN A 108 7.14 -4.04 -7.87
C GLN A 108 8.40 -3.19 -8.08
N THR A 109 9.55 -3.85 -8.18
CA THR A 109 10.83 -3.22 -8.52
C THR A 109 10.73 -2.47 -9.85
N ARG A 110 10.09 -3.07 -10.86
CA ARG A 110 9.90 -2.48 -12.19
C ARG A 110 9.20 -1.12 -12.13
N PHE A 111 8.10 -1.03 -11.39
CA PHE A 111 7.33 0.22 -11.28
C PHE A 111 8.15 1.36 -10.66
N VAL A 112 8.79 1.11 -9.51
CA VAL A 112 9.54 2.16 -8.81
C VAL A 112 10.79 2.56 -9.60
N THR A 113 11.46 1.60 -10.25
CA THR A 113 12.61 1.85 -11.12
C THR A 113 12.22 2.69 -12.34
N SER A 114 11.09 2.39 -13.00
CA SER A 114 10.58 3.21 -14.11
C SER A 114 10.38 4.66 -13.69
N LYS A 115 9.77 4.90 -12.52
CA LYS A 115 9.57 6.25 -11.98
C LYS A 115 10.88 6.96 -11.61
N ALA A 116 11.89 6.21 -11.18
CA ALA A 116 13.23 6.76 -10.94
C ALA A 116 13.92 7.18 -12.26
N PHE A 117 13.82 6.35 -13.31
CA PHE A 117 14.40 6.64 -14.62
C PHE A 117 13.71 7.80 -15.34
N GLU A 118 12.37 7.93 -15.23
CA GLU A 118 11.63 9.10 -15.73
C GLU A 118 12.15 10.43 -15.14
N ARG A 119 12.76 10.39 -13.95
CA ARG A 119 13.37 11.54 -13.27
C ARG A 119 14.87 11.68 -13.52
N GLY A 120 15.46 10.79 -14.33
CA GLY A 120 16.89 10.80 -14.63
C GLY A 120 17.80 10.37 -13.46
N LEU A 121 17.26 9.63 -12.49
CA LEU A 121 18.04 9.15 -11.35
C LEU A 121 18.89 7.95 -11.76
N ASN A 122 20.15 7.92 -11.32
CA ASN A 122 21.07 6.81 -11.56
C ASN A 122 20.97 5.79 -10.41
N PRO A 123 20.87 4.49 -10.70
CA PRO A 123 20.74 3.45 -9.69
C PRO A 123 22.10 2.94 -9.20
N ILE A 124 22.16 2.54 -7.91
CA ILE A 124 23.14 1.60 -7.38
C ILE A 124 22.41 0.30 -7.10
N VAL A 125 22.90 -0.82 -7.60
CA VAL A 125 22.26 -2.13 -7.41
C VAL A 125 22.90 -2.88 -6.26
N VAL A 126 22.09 -3.30 -5.28
CA VAL A 126 22.52 -4.13 -4.16
C VAL A 126 21.89 -5.51 -4.29
N VAL A 127 22.71 -6.51 -4.62
CA VAL A 127 22.30 -7.93 -4.64
C VAL A 127 22.40 -8.45 -3.20
N ASN A 128 21.26 -8.50 -2.52
CA ASN A 128 21.16 -8.85 -1.10
C ASN A 128 20.83 -10.33 -0.91
N LYS A 129 21.09 -10.83 0.30
CA LYS A 129 20.88 -12.23 0.73
C LYS A 129 21.74 -13.24 -0.03
N ILE A 130 22.96 -12.88 -0.34
CA ILE A 130 23.93 -13.79 -0.99
C ILE A 130 24.27 -15.03 -0.13
N ASP A 131 23.98 -14.97 1.18
CA ASP A 131 24.12 -16.06 2.14
C ASP A 131 23.04 -17.15 1.98
N ARG A 132 21.96 -16.89 1.22
CA ARG A 132 20.88 -17.89 1.04
C ARG A 132 21.33 -19.06 0.17
N PRO A 133 20.93 -20.30 0.53
CA PRO A 133 21.10 -21.45 -0.37
C PRO A 133 20.38 -21.20 -1.70
N GLY A 134 21.09 -21.33 -2.82
CA GLY A 134 20.55 -21.11 -4.15
C GLY A 134 20.70 -19.67 -4.66
N ALA A 135 21.46 -18.81 -3.98
CA ALA A 135 21.83 -17.50 -4.49
C ALA A 135 22.54 -17.61 -5.86
N ARG A 136 22.15 -16.74 -6.80
CA ARG A 136 22.64 -16.71 -8.20
C ARG A 136 22.96 -15.27 -8.60
N PRO A 137 23.96 -14.64 -7.99
CA PRO A 137 24.20 -13.21 -8.16
C PRO A 137 24.38 -12.80 -9.63
N ASP A 138 25.16 -13.55 -10.42
CA ASP A 138 25.38 -13.25 -11.86
C ASP A 138 24.08 -13.26 -12.65
N TRP A 139 23.23 -14.26 -12.43
CA TRP A 139 21.90 -14.32 -13.07
C TRP A 139 21.02 -13.14 -12.66
N VAL A 140 21.06 -12.71 -11.40
CA VAL A 140 20.30 -11.56 -10.92
C VAL A 140 20.74 -10.28 -11.63
N ILE A 141 22.04 -10.10 -11.84
CA ILE A 141 22.60 -8.94 -12.54
C ILE A 141 22.12 -8.91 -13.99
N ASP A 142 22.17 -10.05 -14.69
CA ASP A 142 21.62 -10.17 -16.04
C ASP A 142 20.14 -9.79 -16.10
N GLN A 143 19.34 -10.25 -15.13
CA GLN A 143 17.92 -9.91 -15.05
C GLN A 143 17.66 -8.44 -14.74
N VAL A 144 18.51 -7.81 -13.92
CA VAL A 144 18.44 -6.36 -13.64
C VAL A 144 18.79 -5.56 -14.89
N PHE A 145 19.83 -5.99 -15.62
CA PHE A 145 20.22 -5.36 -16.89
C PHE A 145 19.08 -5.44 -17.92
N ASP A 146 18.50 -6.62 -18.11
CA ASP A 146 17.35 -6.82 -18.99
C ASP A 146 16.14 -5.96 -18.58
N LEU A 147 15.92 -5.82 -17.27
CA LEU A 147 14.87 -4.95 -16.73
C LEU A 147 15.14 -3.49 -17.11
N PHE A 148 16.34 -2.98 -16.88
CA PHE A 148 16.71 -1.59 -17.17
C PHE A 148 16.63 -1.28 -18.66
N ASP A 149 17.15 -2.15 -19.52
CA ASP A 149 17.02 -2.02 -20.98
C ASP A 149 15.55 -1.97 -21.41
N SER A 150 14.70 -2.86 -20.86
CA SER A 150 13.26 -2.87 -21.14
C SER A 150 12.51 -1.61 -20.67
N LEU A 151 13.05 -0.89 -19.71
CA LEU A 151 12.53 0.39 -19.21
C LEU A 151 13.07 1.59 -19.98
N GLY A 152 13.94 1.38 -20.96
CA GLY A 152 14.54 2.44 -21.76
C GLY A 152 15.60 3.24 -21.00
N ALA A 153 16.37 2.59 -20.14
CA ALA A 153 17.47 3.21 -19.41
C ALA A 153 18.50 3.84 -20.35
N THR A 154 19.12 4.92 -19.91
CA THR A 154 20.25 5.54 -20.61
C THR A 154 21.53 4.73 -20.45
N ASP A 155 22.54 4.98 -21.30
CA ASP A 155 23.84 4.30 -21.18
C ASP A 155 24.47 4.50 -19.79
N GLU A 156 24.29 5.67 -19.16
CA GLU A 156 24.74 5.96 -17.80
C GLU A 156 23.99 5.14 -16.75
N GLN A 157 22.70 4.91 -16.95
CA GLN A 157 21.88 4.09 -16.06
C GLN A 157 22.12 2.59 -16.23
N LEU A 158 22.60 2.16 -17.40
CA LEU A 158 23.01 0.77 -17.68
C LEU A 158 24.42 0.46 -17.13
N ASP A 159 25.26 1.47 -16.94
CA ASP A 159 26.59 1.34 -16.30
C ASP A 159 26.49 1.50 -14.77
N PHE A 160 25.57 0.75 -14.16
CA PHE A 160 25.29 0.85 -12.74
C PHE A 160 26.32 0.13 -11.86
N PRO A 161 26.75 0.73 -10.73
CA PRO A 161 27.59 0.06 -9.75
C PRO A 161 26.82 -1.05 -9.02
N ILE A 162 27.53 -2.15 -8.71
CA ILE A 162 26.98 -3.36 -8.11
C ILE A 162 27.64 -3.60 -6.76
N MET A 163 26.81 -3.85 -5.73
CA MET A 163 27.24 -4.27 -4.40
C MET A 163 26.56 -5.58 -4.03
N TYR A 164 27.31 -6.53 -3.52
CA TYR A 164 26.78 -7.74 -2.92
C TYR A 164 26.64 -7.54 -1.41
N ALA A 165 25.55 -8.04 -0.83
CA ALA A 165 25.29 -7.86 0.59
C ALA A 165 24.58 -9.06 1.23
N SER A 166 24.84 -9.25 2.51
CA SER A 166 23.97 -9.97 3.42
C SER A 166 23.58 -9.02 4.55
N ALA A 167 22.44 -8.36 4.38
CA ALA A 167 21.95 -7.40 5.36
C ALA A 167 21.69 -8.07 6.74
N LEU A 168 21.31 -9.35 6.75
CA LEU A 168 21.13 -10.12 7.99
C LEU A 168 22.43 -10.29 8.77
N ASN A 169 23.54 -10.54 8.06
CA ASN A 169 24.87 -10.72 8.66
C ASN A 169 25.63 -9.39 8.80
N GLY A 170 25.11 -8.31 8.24
CA GLY A 170 25.72 -6.98 8.32
C GLY A 170 26.99 -6.82 7.51
N ILE A 171 27.11 -7.49 6.37
CA ILE A 171 28.32 -7.53 5.52
C ILE A 171 28.01 -7.11 4.07
N ALA A 172 28.97 -6.44 3.42
CA ALA A 172 28.88 -6.07 2.02
C ALA A 172 30.25 -6.23 1.32
N GLY A 173 30.26 -6.30 -0.02
CA GLY A 173 31.47 -6.39 -0.83
C GLY A 173 31.20 -6.20 -2.31
N GLU A 174 32.20 -5.82 -3.07
CA GLU A 174 32.13 -5.67 -4.54
C GLU A 174 32.25 -7.02 -5.28
N ASP A 175 32.66 -8.07 -4.58
CA ASP A 175 32.80 -9.43 -5.09
C ASP A 175 32.09 -10.40 -4.12
N PRO A 176 31.18 -11.25 -4.60
CA PRO A 176 30.45 -12.18 -3.75
C PRO A 176 31.33 -13.21 -3.03
N ASP A 177 32.52 -13.50 -3.58
CA ASP A 177 33.50 -14.41 -3.00
C ASP A 177 34.48 -13.71 -2.02
N SER A 178 34.46 -12.38 -1.95
CA SER A 178 35.35 -11.55 -1.14
C SER A 178 34.59 -10.45 -0.40
N MET A 179 33.76 -10.86 0.57
CA MET A 179 32.94 -9.95 1.37
C MET A 179 33.75 -9.31 2.49
N SER A 180 33.46 -8.05 2.82
CA SER A 180 33.95 -7.39 4.03
C SER A 180 33.26 -7.93 5.28
N ASP A 181 33.81 -7.62 6.46
CA ASP A 181 33.20 -7.99 7.76
C ASP A 181 32.09 -6.99 8.19
N ASP A 182 31.84 -5.95 7.39
CA ASP A 182 30.90 -4.86 7.68
C ASP A 182 30.27 -4.28 6.41
N MET A 183 29.51 -3.17 6.54
CA MET A 183 28.87 -2.42 5.45
C MET A 183 29.73 -1.24 4.93
N GLU A 184 30.99 -1.09 5.36
CA GLU A 184 31.86 0.00 4.92
C GLU A 184 31.95 0.09 3.39
N PRO A 185 32.07 -1.02 2.62
CA PRO A 185 32.09 -0.96 1.15
C PRO A 185 30.84 -0.32 0.55
N LEU A 186 29.66 -0.56 1.13
CA LEU A 186 28.42 0.05 0.65
C LEU A 186 28.35 1.55 0.95
N PHE A 187 28.81 1.98 2.13
CA PHE A 187 28.92 3.41 2.43
C PHE A 187 29.87 4.12 1.46
N GLN A 188 31.03 3.51 1.19
CA GLN A 188 31.99 4.06 0.26
C GLN A 188 31.44 4.16 -1.15
N MET A 189 30.76 3.11 -1.64
CA MET A 189 30.12 3.11 -2.94
C MET A 189 29.06 4.22 -3.05
N ILE A 190 28.24 4.44 -2.03
CA ILE A 190 27.26 5.53 -1.99
C ILE A 190 27.96 6.89 -2.12
N VAL A 191 29.05 7.09 -1.39
CA VAL A 191 29.80 8.37 -1.43
C VAL A 191 30.45 8.60 -2.79
N ASP A 192 30.98 7.57 -3.43
CA ASP A 192 31.75 7.67 -4.68
C ASP A 192 30.83 7.81 -5.91
N HIS A 193 29.67 7.13 -5.92
CA HIS A 193 28.80 7.08 -7.09
C HIS A 193 27.56 7.99 -7.01
N VAL A 194 27.08 8.35 -5.82
CA VAL A 194 26.00 9.34 -5.71
C VAL A 194 26.56 10.74 -5.83
N SER A 195 26.10 11.49 -6.82
CA SER A 195 26.52 12.88 -6.99
C SER A 195 26.06 13.75 -5.82
N ALA A 196 26.87 14.75 -5.48
CA ALA A 196 26.42 15.81 -4.57
C ALA A 196 25.25 16.59 -5.22
N PRO A 197 24.32 17.13 -4.42
CA PRO A 197 23.19 17.90 -4.95
C PRO A 197 23.63 19.08 -5.82
N GLU A 198 23.15 19.15 -7.06
CA GLU A 198 23.35 20.29 -7.95
C GLU A 198 22.38 21.42 -7.61
N VAL A 199 22.77 22.30 -6.69
CA VAL A 199 21.90 23.34 -6.14
C VAL A 199 22.62 24.68 -6.00
N ASN A 200 21.86 25.78 -5.95
CA ASN A 200 22.37 27.12 -5.73
C ASN A 200 22.12 27.55 -4.27
N SER A 201 23.16 27.48 -3.44
CA SER A 201 23.11 27.89 -2.03
C SER A 201 23.06 29.40 -1.79
N ASP A 202 23.47 30.20 -2.76
CA ASP A 202 23.54 31.67 -2.63
C ASP A 202 22.30 32.39 -3.19
N GLY A 203 21.36 31.65 -3.80
CA GLY A 203 20.12 32.19 -4.34
C GLY A 203 19.07 32.49 -3.26
N PRO A 204 17.97 33.18 -3.62
CA PRO A 204 16.84 33.37 -2.73
C PRO A 204 16.21 32.00 -2.36
N PHE A 205 15.78 31.87 -1.11
CA PHE A 205 15.22 30.63 -0.57
C PHE A 205 14.07 30.08 -1.40
N GLN A 206 14.09 28.77 -1.65
CA GLN A 206 13.04 28.03 -2.32
C GLN A 206 13.04 26.56 -1.84
N MET A 207 11.86 26.06 -1.47
CA MET A 207 11.65 24.69 -1.01
C MET A 207 10.27 24.21 -1.42
N GLN A 208 10.13 23.01 -1.97
CA GLN A 208 8.83 22.41 -2.24
C GLN A 208 8.44 21.41 -1.15
N ILE A 209 7.18 21.45 -0.73
CA ILE A 209 6.63 20.51 0.24
C ILE A 209 6.29 19.20 -0.48
N SER A 210 7.01 18.15 -0.15
CA SER A 210 6.84 16.80 -0.73
C SER A 210 6.02 15.87 0.18
N ALA A 211 6.04 16.09 1.50
CA ALA A 211 5.25 15.33 2.44
C ALA A 211 4.75 16.23 3.58
N LEU A 212 3.67 15.82 4.21
CA LEU A 212 3.12 16.47 5.40
C LEU A 212 3.05 15.48 6.55
N ASP A 213 3.27 15.97 7.74
CA ASP A 213 3.07 15.24 8.99
C ASP A 213 2.34 16.15 9.99
N TYR A 214 1.83 15.58 11.05
CA TYR A 214 1.09 16.34 12.07
C TYR A 214 1.50 15.93 13.47
N ASN A 215 1.75 16.91 14.29
CA ASN A 215 2.00 16.72 15.70
C ASN A 215 1.06 17.61 16.51
N SER A 216 0.44 17.07 17.56
CA SER A 216 -0.54 17.79 18.39
C SER A 216 0.02 19.04 19.08
N TYR A 217 1.34 19.16 19.23
CA TYR A 217 2.02 20.29 19.88
C TYR A 217 2.45 21.39 18.91
N VAL A 218 2.98 21.00 17.74
CA VAL A 218 3.54 21.95 16.77
C VAL A 218 2.66 22.15 15.54
N GLY A 219 1.56 21.39 15.44
CA GLY A 219 0.64 21.46 14.30
C GLY A 219 1.16 20.73 13.07
N VAL A 220 0.92 21.30 11.89
CA VAL A 220 1.34 20.77 10.59
C VAL A 220 2.86 20.90 10.45
N ILE A 221 3.50 19.83 10.00
CA ILE A 221 4.93 19.74 9.70
C ILE A 221 5.08 19.50 8.20
N GLY A 222 5.65 20.45 7.48
CA GLY A 222 6.00 20.28 6.06
C GLY A 222 7.37 19.64 5.92
N VAL A 223 7.50 18.61 5.09
CA VAL A 223 8.76 17.95 4.76
C VAL A 223 9.07 18.17 3.29
N GLY A 224 10.32 18.53 2.99
CA GLY A 224 10.74 18.72 1.62
C GLY A 224 12.24 18.99 1.50
N ARG A 225 12.70 19.07 0.25
CA ARG A 225 14.09 19.41 -0.08
C ARG A 225 14.19 20.91 -0.37
N ILE A 226 15.20 21.55 0.19
CA ILE A 226 15.56 22.93 -0.16
C ILE A 226 16.24 22.90 -1.55
N THR A 227 15.60 23.55 -2.53
CA THR A 227 16.15 23.58 -3.90
C THR A 227 17.11 24.74 -4.12
N ARG A 228 16.95 25.83 -3.35
CA ARG A 228 17.77 27.04 -3.49
C ARG A 228 17.88 27.78 -2.16
N GLY A 229 19.04 28.40 -1.93
CA GLY A 229 19.28 29.30 -0.80
C GLY A 229 19.48 28.60 0.54
N LYS A 230 19.18 29.33 1.61
CA LYS A 230 19.33 28.90 3.00
C LYS A 230 18.07 29.21 3.80
N LEU A 231 17.81 28.40 4.80
CA LEU A 231 16.66 28.53 5.68
C LEU A 231 17.09 28.51 7.14
N SER A 232 16.57 29.46 7.92
CA SER A 232 16.75 29.52 9.39
C SER A 232 15.40 29.63 10.09
N PRO A 233 15.30 29.24 11.36
CA PRO A 233 14.09 29.43 12.15
C PRO A 233 13.65 30.91 12.18
N ASN A 234 12.33 31.11 12.34
CA ASN A 234 11.69 32.43 12.37
C ASN A 234 11.73 33.20 11.02
N THR A 235 12.02 32.54 9.90
CA THR A 235 12.06 33.16 8.57
C THR A 235 10.64 33.42 8.03
N GLN A 236 10.43 34.62 7.46
CA GLN A 236 9.24 34.96 6.70
C GLN A 236 9.34 34.36 5.32
N VAL A 237 8.26 33.74 4.83
CA VAL A 237 8.19 33.10 3.51
C VAL A 237 6.90 33.45 2.79
N SER A 238 6.93 33.39 1.49
CA SER A 238 5.75 33.34 0.65
C SER A 238 5.44 31.89 0.34
N VAL A 239 4.23 31.44 0.63
CA VAL A 239 3.72 30.12 0.28
C VAL A 239 2.96 30.25 -1.01
N VAL A 240 3.44 29.60 -2.06
CA VAL A 240 2.82 29.59 -3.39
C VAL A 240 2.19 28.23 -3.61
N ASP A 241 0.90 28.20 -3.87
CA ASP A 241 0.14 26.97 -4.11
C ASP A 241 0.15 26.52 -5.58
N ARG A 242 -0.53 25.41 -5.88
CA ARG A 242 -0.63 24.85 -7.24
C ARG A 242 -1.24 25.79 -8.27
N ASP A 243 -2.13 26.66 -7.83
CA ASP A 243 -2.83 27.63 -8.67
C ASP A 243 -2.05 28.94 -8.81
N SER A 244 -0.80 28.96 -8.34
CA SER A 244 0.08 30.15 -8.29
C SER A 244 -0.46 31.28 -7.39
N SER A 245 -1.38 30.98 -6.51
CA SER A 245 -1.83 31.93 -5.47
C SER A 245 -0.81 31.99 -4.37
N SER A 246 -0.49 33.18 -3.91
CA SER A 246 0.55 33.44 -2.94
C SER A 246 -0.03 33.94 -1.62
N ARG A 247 0.46 33.41 -0.50
CA ARG A 247 0.14 33.84 0.85
C ARG A 247 1.39 33.96 1.71
N ASN A 248 1.36 34.87 2.67
CA ASN A 248 2.47 35.03 3.60
C ASN A 248 2.44 33.92 4.66
N GLY A 249 3.61 33.38 5.00
CA GLY A 249 3.81 32.43 6.07
C GLY A 249 5.04 32.78 6.90
N LYS A 250 5.16 32.16 8.07
CA LYS A 250 6.35 32.25 8.91
C LYS A 250 6.75 30.86 9.37
N ILE A 251 7.96 30.45 9.02
CA ILE A 251 8.56 29.22 9.53
C ILE A 251 9.04 29.49 10.95
N LEU A 252 8.55 28.73 11.91
CA LEU A 252 8.93 28.88 13.32
C LEU A 252 10.16 28.04 13.65
N GLN A 253 10.16 26.77 13.24
CA GLN A 253 11.25 25.82 13.49
C GLN A 253 11.68 25.17 12.17
N VAL A 254 12.96 24.88 12.09
CA VAL A 254 13.58 24.08 11.04
C VAL A 254 14.24 22.89 11.71
N MET A 255 13.91 21.68 11.24
CA MET A 255 14.46 20.44 11.79
C MET A 255 15.10 19.61 10.69
N GLY A 256 16.29 19.11 10.94
CA GLY A 256 16.95 18.09 10.14
C GLY A 256 16.72 16.70 10.73
N TYR A 257 17.24 15.68 10.04
CA TYR A 257 17.21 14.30 10.51
C TYR A 257 18.55 13.88 11.10
N HIS A 258 18.52 13.11 12.17
CA HIS A 258 19.65 12.39 12.75
C HIS A 258 19.17 11.00 13.19
N GLY A 259 19.56 9.97 12.46
CA GLY A 259 18.84 8.71 12.54
C GLY A 259 17.37 8.94 12.19
N LEU A 260 16.48 8.44 13.02
CA LEU A 260 15.02 8.65 12.89
C LEU A 260 14.51 9.90 13.62
N GLU A 261 15.37 10.54 14.40
CA GLU A 261 14.98 11.70 15.19
C GLU A 261 15.02 12.98 14.36
N ARG A 262 14.07 13.88 14.63
CA ARG A 262 14.06 15.24 14.10
C ARG A 262 14.75 16.16 15.10
N ILE A 263 15.85 16.75 14.69
CA ILE A 263 16.64 17.66 15.52
C ILE A 263 16.52 19.09 14.99
N GLU A 264 16.35 20.07 15.89
CA GLU A 264 16.36 21.47 15.50
C GLU A 264 17.74 21.86 14.95
N VAL A 265 17.72 22.63 13.85
CA VAL A 265 18.93 23.14 13.21
C VAL A 265 18.88 24.67 13.14
N GLU A 266 20.02 25.33 13.37
CA GLU A 266 20.12 26.79 13.28
C GLU A 266 20.02 27.29 11.83
N THR A 267 20.51 26.50 10.89
CA THR A 267 20.45 26.82 9.46
C THR A 267 20.50 25.54 8.64
N ALA A 268 19.66 25.45 7.62
CA ALA A 268 19.67 24.42 6.58
C ALA A 268 19.98 25.06 5.22
N GLU A 269 20.68 24.35 4.36
CA GLU A 269 21.14 24.86 3.06
C GLU A 269 20.48 24.09 1.91
N ALA A 270 20.51 24.67 0.70
CA ALA A 270 20.03 24.01 -0.51
C ALA A 270 20.63 22.60 -0.65
N GLY A 271 19.84 21.65 -1.12
CA GLY A 271 20.17 20.23 -1.20
C GLY A 271 19.71 19.40 -0.01
N ASP A 272 19.50 20.00 1.16
CA ASP A 272 19.12 19.26 2.37
C ASP A 272 17.60 18.97 2.42
N ILE A 273 17.24 17.83 3.01
CA ILE A 273 15.87 17.42 3.29
C ILE A 273 15.54 17.82 4.73
N VAL A 274 14.56 18.69 4.90
CA VAL A 274 14.22 19.27 6.20
C VAL A 274 12.73 19.24 6.50
N CYS A 275 12.42 19.37 7.78
CA CYS A 275 11.06 19.60 8.27
C CYS A 275 10.90 21.06 8.70
N VAL A 276 9.75 21.65 8.37
CA VAL A 276 9.39 23.03 8.76
C VAL A 276 8.05 23.07 9.47
N THR A 277 7.94 23.94 10.47
CA THR A 277 6.69 24.17 11.24
C THR A 277 6.32 25.64 11.27
N GLY A 278 5.10 25.94 11.69
CA GLY A 278 4.61 27.30 11.90
C GLY A 278 3.68 27.84 10.81
N ILE A 279 3.36 27.04 9.80
CA ILE A 279 2.44 27.38 8.72
C ILE A 279 1.25 26.42 8.78
N ASP A 280 0.06 26.91 9.19
CA ASP A 280 -1.09 26.06 9.51
C ASP A 280 -1.79 25.43 8.28
N ALA A 281 -1.67 26.05 7.11
CA ALA A 281 -2.40 25.63 5.90
C ALA A 281 -1.44 25.23 4.78
N LEU A 282 -0.49 24.33 5.07
CA LEU A 282 0.37 23.75 4.05
C LEU A 282 -0.32 22.63 3.31
N ASN A 283 -0.07 22.57 2.00
CA ASN A 283 -0.45 21.44 1.15
C ASN A 283 0.78 20.85 0.48
N ILE A 284 0.67 19.61 0.07
CA ILE A 284 1.70 18.98 -0.76
C ILE A 284 1.77 19.68 -2.10
N SER A 285 2.96 19.89 -2.63
CA SER A 285 3.34 20.73 -3.78
C SER A 285 3.39 22.23 -3.51
N ASP A 286 2.96 22.74 -2.36
CA ASP A 286 3.20 24.14 -2.02
C ASP A 286 4.70 24.45 -2.10
N THR A 287 5.05 25.59 -2.70
CA THR A 287 6.43 26.07 -2.73
C THR A 287 6.61 27.19 -1.71
N LEU A 288 7.56 27.02 -0.80
CA LEU A 288 7.97 28.05 0.15
C LEU A 288 9.10 28.84 -0.49
N CYS A 289 8.90 30.13 -0.65
CA CYS A 289 9.84 31.03 -1.33
C CYS A 289 10.24 32.21 -0.43
N ASP A 290 11.37 32.83 -0.75
CA ASP A 290 11.68 34.17 -0.30
C ASP A 290 10.55 35.12 -0.76
N PRO A 291 9.96 35.96 0.14
CA PRO A 291 8.91 36.90 -0.24
C PRO A 291 9.30 37.88 -1.38
N ALA A 292 10.59 38.18 -1.54
CA ALA A 292 11.10 39.03 -2.60
C ALA A 292 11.26 38.29 -3.95
N ALA A 293 11.22 36.93 -3.95
CA ALA A 293 11.42 36.10 -5.13
C ALA A 293 10.45 34.89 -5.08
N ALA A 294 9.16 35.16 -5.14
CA ALA A 294 8.11 34.13 -5.08
C ALA A 294 8.00 33.37 -6.42
N GLU A 295 8.86 32.42 -6.64
CA GLU A 295 8.91 31.56 -7.84
C GLU A 295 8.43 30.15 -7.48
N PRO A 296 7.23 29.71 -7.94
CA PRO A 296 6.74 28.37 -7.66
C PRO A 296 7.54 27.31 -8.45
N LEU A 297 7.79 26.16 -7.82
CA LEU A 297 8.24 24.97 -8.52
C LEU A 297 7.05 24.29 -9.24
N PRO A 298 7.31 23.52 -10.31
CA PRO A 298 6.26 22.73 -10.95
C PRO A 298 5.55 21.85 -9.92
N PRO A 299 4.20 21.78 -9.93
CA PRO A 299 3.47 20.92 -9.01
C PRO A 299 3.92 19.46 -9.15
N LEU A 300 4.05 18.76 -8.02
CA LEU A 300 4.31 17.33 -8.04
C LEU A 300 3.09 16.63 -8.66
N SER A 301 3.33 15.91 -9.76
CA SER A 301 2.32 15.07 -10.38
C SER A 301 2.10 13.84 -9.51
N VAL A 302 0.86 13.52 -9.24
CA VAL A 302 0.47 12.25 -8.62
C VAL A 302 -0.56 11.63 -9.54
N ASP A 303 -0.35 10.38 -9.93
CA ASP A 303 -1.31 9.67 -10.77
C ASP A 303 -2.69 9.65 -10.12
N GLU A 304 -3.71 9.71 -10.94
CA GLU A 304 -5.09 9.78 -10.47
C GLU A 304 -5.57 8.44 -9.88
N PRO A 305 -6.56 8.48 -8.96
CA PRO A 305 -7.20 7.26 -8.45
C PRO A 305 -7.82 6.42 -9.56
N THR A 306 -7.74 5.09 -9.42
CA THR A 306 -8.31 4.12 -10.37
C THR A 306 -9.47 3.32 -9.79
N VAL A 307 -9.58 3.26 -8.46
CA VAL A 307 -10.59 2.48 -7.73
C VAL A 307 -11.31 3.37 -6.73
N SER A 308 -12.60 3.16 -6.56
CA SER A 308 -13.42 3.85 -5.57
C SER A 308 -14.24 2.87 -4.73
N MET A 309 -14.53 3.24 -3.49
CA MET A 309 -15.44 2.55 -2.58
C MET A 309 -16.37 3.56 -1.91
N THR A 310 -17.59 3.14 -1.60
CA THR A 310 -18.50 3.95 -0.79
C THR A 310 -18.31 3.62 0.69
N PHE A 311 -17.92 4.61 1.48
CA PHE A 311 -17.93 4.55 2.94
C PHE A 311 -19.21 5.17 3.45
N GLN A 312 -19.94 4.45 4.30
CA GLN A 312 -21.20 4.93 4.86
C GLN A 312 -21.28 4.69 6.36
N VAL A 313 -22.17 5.42 6.99
CA VAL A 313 -22.52 5.19 8.39
C VAL A 313 -22.99 3.75 8.56
N ASN A 314 -22.57 3.09 9.63
CA ASN A 314 -23.09 1.77 9.98
C ASN A 314 -24.53 1.90 10.47
N ASP A 315 -25.47 1.41 9.67
CA ASP A 315 -26.92 1.39 9.95
C ASP A 315 -27.42 -0.01 10.34
N SER A 316 -26.50 -0.92 10.72
CA SER A 316 -26.84 -2.25 11.19
C SER A 316 -27.53 -2.22 12.57
N PRO A 317 -28.27 -3.29 12.95
CA PRO A 317 -28.83 -3.43 14.30
C PRO A 317 -27.78 -3.48 15.44
N PHE A 318 -26.49 -3.55 15.10
CA PHE A 318 -25.36 -3.56 16.06
C PHE A 318 -24.57 -2.26 16.05
N ALA A 319 -25.01 -1.25 15.29
CA ALA A 319 -24.33 0.04 15.23
C ALA A 319 -24.20 0.67 16.63
N GLY A 320 -22.97 1.14 16.95
CA GLY A 320 -22.64 1.78 18.22
C GLY A 320 -22.42 0.82 19.40
N LEU A 321 -22.38 -0.50 19.16
CA LEU A 321 -22.09 -1.46 20.23
C LEU A 321 -20.58 -1.65 20.46
N GLU A 322 -19.76 -1.49 19.44
CA GLU A 322 -18.33 -1.78 19.48
C GLU A 322 -17.49 -0.52 19.24
N GLY A 323 -17.92 0.39 18.37
CA GLY A 323 -17.20 1.62 18.02
C GLY A 323 -17.63 2.86 18.79
N LYS A 324 -16.68 3.81 18.88
CA LYS A 324 -16.91 5.14 19.50
C LYS A 324 -17.38 6.19 18.49
N PHE A 325 -16.92 6.06 17.23
CA PHE A 325 -17.17 7.05 16.17
C PHE A 325 -18.09 6.44 15.12
N VAL A 326 -19.38 6.76 15.21
CA VAL A 326 -20.46 6.11 14.45
C VAL A 326 -21.29 7.08 13.60
N THR A 327 -20.95 8.38 13.59
CA THR A 327 -21.72 9.41 12.88
C THR A 327 -21.07 9.80 11.57
N SER A 328 -21.86 10.27 10.59
CA SER A 328 -21.35 10.81 9.32
C SER A 328 -20.37 11.95 9.53
N ARG A 329 -20.60 12.79 10.54
CA ARG A 329 -19.69 13.87 10.91
C ARG A 329 -18.30 13.33 11.32
N ASN A 330 -18.25 12.31 12.18
CA ASN A 330 -16.98 11.71 12.60
C ASN A 330 -16.21 11.12 11.39
N ILE A 331 -16.92 10.39 10.53
CA ILE A 331 -16.33 9.80 9.31
C ILE A 331 -15.77 10.91 8.43
N LYS A 332 -16.57 11.96 8.17
CA LYS A 332 -16.12 13.09 7.34
C LYS A 332 -14.89 13.78 7.90
N GLU A 333 -14.91 14.17 9.18
CA GLU A 333 -13.77 14.81 9.84
C GLU A 333 -12.50 13.95 9.80
N ARG A 334 -12.64 12.63 9.85
CA ARG A 334 -11.52 11.68 9.72
C ARG A 334 -10.99 11.61 8.30
N LEU A 335 -11.88 11.54 7.31
CA LEU A 335 -11.52 11.55 5.90
C LEU A 335 -10.89 12.89 5.47
N ASP A 336 -11.43 14.02 5.94
CA ASP A 336 -10.85 15.35 5.69
C ASP A 336 -9.42 15.46 6.25
N ARG A 337 -9.15 14.87 7.42
CA ARG A 337 -7.78 14.78 7.96
C ARG A 337 -6.86 13.89 7.12
N GLU A 338 -7.37 12.79 6.58
CA GLU A 338 -6.59 11.91 5.71
C GLU A 338 -6.16 12.64 4.43
N LEU A 339 -7.03 13.45 3.84
CA LEU A 339 -6.74 14.24 2.63
C LEU A 339 -5.59 15.22 2.78
N ILE A 340 -5.26 15.64 4.01
CA ILE A 340 -4.12 16.54 4.27
C ILE A 340 -2.81 15.82 3.93
N HIS A 341 -2.70 14.53 4.27
CA HIS A 341 -1.46 13.76 4.14
C HIS A 341 -1.42 12.90 2.87
N ASN A 342 -2.59 12.52 2.37
CA ASN A 342 -2.73 11.53 1.30
C ASN A 342 -3.30 12.17 0.02
N VAL A 343 -2.42 12.65 -0.84
CA VAL A 343 -2.81 13.31 -2.11
C VAL A 343 -3.34 12.35 -3.17
N ALA A 344 -3.07 11.05 -3.02
CA ALA A 344 -3.58 10.02 -3.93
C ALA A 344 -5.03 9.62 -3.58
N LEU A 345 -5.59 10.17 -2.50
CA LEU A 345 -6.95 9.94 -2.07
C LEU A 345 -7.85 11.08 -2.56
N ARG A 346 -9.05 10.74 -3.00
CA ARG A 346 -10.15 11.71 -3.24
C ARG A 346 -11.37 11.29 -2.45
N VAL A 347 -12.07 12.25 -1.89
CA VAL A 347 -13.30 12.03 -1.12
C VAL A 347 -14.37 12.96 -1.65
N GLU A 348 -15.46 12.38 -2.09
CA GLU A 348 -16.62 13.10 -2.59
C GLU A 348 -17.85 12.72 -1.79
N GLN A 349 -18.82 13.65 -1.70
CA GLN A 349 -20.11 13.34 -1.09
C GLN A 349 -20.88 12.38 -1.98
N GLY A 350 -21.38 11.28 -1.42
CA GLY A 350 -22.23 10.32 -2.14
C GLY A 350 -23.66 10.81 -2.36
N ASP A 351 -24.54 9.88 -2.70
CA ASP A 351 -25.97 10.12 -2.97
C ASP A 351 -26.78 10.53 -1.72
N SER A 352 -26.20 10.41 -0.55
CA SER A 352 -26.80 10.83 0.72
C SER A 352 -25.75 11.44 1.66
N PRO A 353 -26.18 12.24 2.68
CA PRO A 353 -25.26 12.84 3.65
C PRO A 353 -24.46 11.83 4.48
N ASP A 354 -24.91 10.58 4.53
CA ASP A 354 -24.28 9.52 5.32
C ASP A 354 -23.33 8.64 4.50
N LYS A 355 -23.10 8.99 3.22
CA LYS A 355 -22.25 8.25 2.28
C LYS A 355 -21.16 9.13 1.70
N PHE A 356 -19.96 8.58 1.60
CA PHE A 356 -18.78 9.22 1.03
C PHE A 356 -18.18 8.28 -0.02
N VAL A 357 -17.95 8.78 -1.23
CA VAL A 357 -17.20 8.08 -2.27
C VAL A 357 -15.73 8.36 -2.05
N VAL A 358 -14.99 7.33 -1.69
CA VAL A 358 -13.57 7.40 -1.40
C VAL A 358 -12.82 6.71 -2.51
N SER A 359 -11.98 7.46 -3.22
CA SER A 359 -11.22 6.99 -4.38
C SER A 359 -9.73 6.93 -4.08
N GLY A 360 -9.09 5.82 -4.46
CA GLY A 360 -7.67 5.57 -4.25
C GLY A 360 -7.01 4.88 -5.43
N ARG A 361 -5.71 4.63 -5.35
CA ARG A 361 -4.94 4.01 -6.45
C ARG A 361 -5.15 2.50 -6.58
N GLY A 362 -5.57 1.85 -5.50
CA GLY A 362 -5.84 0.41 -5.49
C GLY A 362 -6.60 -0.04 -4.26
N GLU A 363 -6.95 -1.33 -4.23
CA GLU A 363 -7.70 -1.93 -3.13
C GLU A 363 -6.92 -1.91 -1.81
N LEU A 364 -5.60 -2.15 -1.86
CA LEU A 364 -4.74 -2.15 -0.68
C LEU A 364 -4.67 -0.76 -0.05
N HIS A 365 -4.57 0.30 -0.87
CA HIS A 365 -4.57 1.68 -0.38
C HIS A 365 -5.84 1.99 0.44
N LEU A 366 -7.02 1.63 -0.09
CA LEU A 366 -8.29 1.85 0.61
C LEU A 366 -8.47 0.91 1.82
N SER A 367 -8.01 -0.35 1.75
CA SER A 367 -8.10 -1.28 2.88
C SER A 367 -7.23 -0.87 4.06
N VAL A 368 -6.07 -0.27 3.81
CA VAL A 368 -5.20 0.31 4.85
C VAL A 368 -5.91 1.47 5.56
N LEU A 369 -6.59 2.34 4.82
CA LEU A 369 -7.38 3.43 5.41
C LEU A 369 -8.52 2.90 6.27
N ILE A 370 -9.29 1.92 5.76
CA ILE A 370 -10.38 1.29 6.52
C ILE A 370 -9.87 0.66 7.80
N GLU A 371 -8.75 -0.07 7.74
CA GLU A 371 -8.15 -0.71 8.89
C GLU A 371 -7.61 0.32 9.92
N SER A 372 -7.04 1.44 9.46
CA SER A 372 -6.66 2.54 10.33
C SER A 372 -7.87 3.12 11.07
N MET A 373 -8.96 3.40 10.34
CA MET A 373 -10.20 3.88 10.95
C MET A 373 -10.77 2.88 11.95
N ARG A 374 -10.76 1.58 11.62
CA ARG A 374 -11.19 0.50 12.50
C ARG A 374 -10.44 0.52 13.84
N ARG A 375 -9.10 0.61 13.80
CA ARG A 375 -8.23 0.67 14.98
C ARG A 375 -8.42 1.94 15.80
N GLU A 376 -8.76 3.04 15.16
CA GLU A 376 -9.12 4.31 15.82
C GLU A 376 -10.47 4.27 16.54
N GLY A 377 -11.29 3.24 16.31
CA GLY A 377 -12.59 3.03 16.96
C GLY A 377 -13.79 3.49 16.14
N PHE A 378 -13.65 3.59 14.82
CA PHE A 378 -14.75 3.88 13.90
C PHE A 378 -15.57 2.63 13.57
N GLU A 379 -16.87 2.83 13.36
CA GLU A 379 -17.75 1.87 12.71
C GLU A 379 -18.23 2.43 11.37
N LEU A 380 -18.15 1.63 10.32
CA LEU A 380 -18.61 2.02 8.98
C LEU A 380 -19.08 0.82 8.16
N GLY A 381 -19.95 1.07 7.21
CA GLY A 381 -20.29 0.15 6.14
C GLY A 381 -19.47 0.49 4.89
N VAL A 382 -18.89 -0.50 4.24
CA VAL A 382 -18.06 -0.31 3.04
C VAL A 382 -18.63 -1.10 1.88
N SER A 383 -18.73 -0.47 0.70
CA SER A 383 -19.16 -1.14 -0.52
C SER A 383 -18.03 -1.93 -1.18
N ARG A 384 -18.39 -2.76 -2.14
CA ARG A 384 -17.45 -3.38 -3.06
C ARG A 384 -16.59 -2.31 -3.76
N PRO A 385 -15.29 -2.58 -4.02
CA PRO A 385 -14.48 -1.73 -4.89
C PRO A 385 -15.05 -1.67 -6.31
N GLU A 386 -15.07 -0.47 -6.88
CA GLU A 386 -15.49 -0.20 -8.25
C GLU A 386 -14.40 0.58 -8.99
N VAL A 387 -14.16 0.25 -10.25
CA VAL A 387 -13.18 0.97 -11.07
C VAL A 387 -13.74 2.31 -11.53
N ILE A 388 -12.89 3.32 -11.54
CA ILE A 388 -13.26 4.67 -11.99
C ILE A 388 -13.22 4.71 -13.51
N GLN A 389 -14.38 4.92 -14.13
CA GLN A 389 -14.50 5.10 -15.57
C GLN A 389 -14.40 6.58 -15.94
N LYS A 390 -13.78 6.86 -17.10
CA LYS A 390 -13.60 8.23 -17.62
C LYS A 390 -14.05 8.30 -19.08
N GLU A 391 -14.58 9.45 -19.47
CA GLU A 391 -14.83 9.75 -20.88
C GLU A 391 -13.58 10.37 -21.48
N ILE A 392 -12.97 9.69 -22.46
CA ILE A 392 -11.78 10.14 -23.19
C ILE A 392 -12.15 10.15 -24.68
N ASP A 393 -12.00 11.29 -25.33
CA ASP A 393 -12.34 11.51 -26.74
C ASP A 393 -13.78 11.06 -27.12
N GLY A 394 -14.75 11.24 -26.19
CA GLY A 394 -16.14 10.85 -26.38
C GLY A 394 -16.41 9.35 -26.24
N GLN A 395 -15.45 8.59 -25.76
CA GLN A 395 -15.56 7.15 -25.47
C GLN A 395 -15.40 6.88 -23.98
N LEU A 396 -16.30 6.06 -23.41
CA LEU A 396 -16.17 5.62 -22.04
C LEU A 396 -15.01 4.62 -21.94
N CYS A 397 -14.04 4.95 -21.10
CA CYS A 397 -12.82 4.19 -20.86
C CYS A 397 -12.76 3.71 -19.40
N GLU A 398 -12.11 2.56 -19.21
CA GLU A 398 -11.80 1.98 -17.91
C GLU A 398 -10.28 1.79 -17.75
N PRO A 399 -9.75 1.73 -16.52
CA PRO A 399 -8.34 1.48 -16.30
C PRO A 399 -7.98 0.04 -16.68
N TYR A 400 -6.84 -0.11 -17.36
CA TYR A 400 -6.17 -1.37 -17.65
C TYR A 400 -4.89 -1.44 -16.84
N GLU A 401 -4.54 -2.64 -16.39
CA GLU A 401 -3.36 -2.89 -15.59
C GLU A 401 -2.45 -3.92 -16.25
N GLN A 402 -1.16 -3.71 -16.14
CA GLN A 402 -0.16 -4.72 -16.42
C GLN A 402 -0.11 -5.67 -15.21
N LEU A 403 -0.49 -6.91 -15.42
CA LEU A 403 -0.44 -7.97 -14.43
C LEU A 403 0.75 -8.87 -14.71
N VAL A 404 1.59 -9.10 -13.71
CA VAL A 404 2.69 -10.07 -13.76
C VAL A 404 2.45 -11.14 -12.72
N ILE A 405 2.52 -12.38 -13.15
CA ILE A 405 2.34 -13.57 -12.32
C ILE A 405 3.59 -14.43 -12.39
N ASP A 406 4.02 -14.92 -11.23
CA ASP A 406 5.10 -15.87 -11.07
C ASP A 406 4.54 -17.12 -10.36
N CYS A 407 4.46 -18.25 -11.05
CA CYS A 407 3.88 -19.48 -10.48
C CYS A 407 4.62 -20.73 -11.00
N GLU A 408 4.40 -21.87 -10.35
CA GLU A 408 4.89 -23.14 -10.82
C GLU A 408 4.16 -23.58 -12.09
N SER A 409 4.87 -24.26 -13.00
CA SER A 409 4.34 -24.63 -14.33
C SER A 409 3.08 -25.52 -14.26
N GLU A 410 2.90 -26.27 -13.18
CA GLU A 410 1.69 -27.09 -12.96
C GLU A 410 0.42 -26.26 -12.76
N HIS A 411 0.53 -25.02 -12.25
CA HIS A 411 -0.59 -24.12 -12.01
C HIS A 411 -0.91 -23.21 -13.21
N GLN A 412 -0.01 -23.12 -14.19
CA GLN A 412 -0.12 -22.22 -15.35
C GLN A 412 -1.46 -22.34 -16.06
N GLY A 413 -1.91 -23.57 -16.33
CA GLY A 413 -3.14 -23.81 -17.10
C GLY A 413 -4.38 -23.21 -16.43
N GLY A 414 -4.55 -23.43 -15.12
CA GLY A 414 -5.68 -22.91 -14.36
C GLY A 414 -5.66 -21.37 -14.26
N VAL A 415 -4.47 -20.79 -14.08
CA VAL A 415 -4.28 -19.35 -14.03
C VAL A 415 -4.64 -18.69 -15.36
N MET A 416 -4.15 -19.25 -16.49
CA MET A 416 -4.44 -18.72 -17.83
C MET A 416 -5.93 -18.84 -18.18
N GLU A 417 -6.59 -19.94 -17.81
CA GLU A 417 -8.03 -20.13 -18.04
C GLU A 417 -8.85 -19.07 -17.32
N GLU A 418 -8.57 -18.87 -16.02
CA GLU A 418 -9.28 -17.86 -15.21
C GLU A 418 -9.06 -16.44 -15.73
N LEU A 419 -7.82 -16.08 -16.08
CA LEU A 419 -7.50 -14.77 -16.66
C LEU A 419 -8.15 -14.56 -18.02
N GLY A 420 -8.27 -15.62 -18.84
CA GLY A 420 -9.00 -15.57 -20.10
C GLY A 420 -10.48 -15.21 -19.90
N GLN A 421 -11.15 -15.77 -18.87
CA GLN A 421 -12.51 -15.42 -18.49
C GLN A 421 -12.62 -13.96 -18.04
N ARG A 422 -11.56 -13.41 -17.44
CA ARG A 422 -11.44 -12.02 -16.98
C ARG A 422 -10.94 -11.04 -18.05
N ARG A 423 -10.85 -11.48 -19.30
CA ARG A 423 -10.43 -10.67 -20.46
C ARG A 423 -9.00 -10.15 -20.38
N ALA A 424 -8.14 -10.87 -19.71
CA ALA A 424 -6.70 -10.59 -19.74
C ALA A 424 -6.12 -10.96 -21.13
N GLU A 425 -5.30 -10.08 -21.66
CA GLU A 425 -4.52 -10.28 -22.88
C GLU A 425 -3.08 -10.64 -22.50
N MET A 426 -2.64 -11.85 -22.82
CA MET A 426 -1.27 -12.28 -22.54
C MET A 426 -0.30 -11.55 -23.46
N LYS A 427 0.73 -10.95 -22.89
CA LYS A 427 1.80 -10.24 -23.61
C LYS A 427 3.07 -11.05 -23.69
N ASN A 428 3.44 -11.73 -22.61
CA ASN A 428 4.68 -12.49 -22.54
C ASN A 428 4.54 -13.71 -21.63
N MET A 429 5.37 -14.73 -21.90
CA MET A 429 5.51 -15.92 -21.07
C MET A 429 6.96 -16.40 -21.12
N VAL A 430 7.58 -16.48 -19.96
CA VAL A 430 8.95 -16.96 -19.80
C VAL A 430 8.96 -18.08 -18.76
N GLN A 431 9.54 -19.22 -19.11
CA GLN A 431 9.76 -20.31 -18.17
C GLN A 431 11.24 -20.37 -17.80
N ASP A 432 11.54 -20.40 -16.52
CA ASP A 432 12.91 -20.55 -16.04
C ASP A 432 13.34 -22.03 -15.94
N ALA A 433 14.64 -22.25 -15.76
CA ALA A 433 15.20 -23.59 -15.61
C ALA A 433 14.76 -24.32 -14.33
N SER A 434 14.19 -23.61 -13.35
CA SER A 434 13.68 -24.18 -12.10
C SER A 434 12.25 -24.74 -12.23
N GLY A 435 11.59 -24.49 -13.36
CA GLY A 435 10.20 -24.88 -13.62
C GLY A 435 9.18 -23.85 -13.17
N ARG A 436 9.58 -22.64 -12.79
CA ARG A 436 8.67 -21.52 -12.59
C ARG A 436 8.36 -20.84 -13.92
N VAL A 437 7.16 -20.30 -14.01
CA VAL A 437 6.69 -19.60 -15.21
C VAL A 437 6.29 -18.18 -14.81
N ARG A 438 6.86 -17.21 -15.51
CA ARG A 438 6.46 -15.81 -15.45
C ARG A 438 5.51 -15.50 -16.60
N LEU A 439 4.34 -14.97 -16.26
CA LEU A 439 3.28 -14.61 -17.20
C LEU A 439 3.00 -13.11 -17.09
N GLU A 440 2.95 -12.42 -18.22
CA GLU A 440 2.61 -10.99 -18.28
C GLU A 440 1.33 -10.79 -19.08
N PHE A 441 0.40 -10.03 -18.50
CA PHE A 441 -0.89 -9.73 -19.10
C PHE A 441 -1.21 -8.24 -19.03
N ILE A 442 -2.04 -7.78 -19.98
CA ILE A 442 -2.81 -6.54 -19.83
C ILE A 442 -4.26 -6.96 -19.52
N VAL A 443 -4.82 -6.43 -18.45
CA VAL A 443 -6.14 -6.83 -17.96
C VAL A 443 -6.94 -5.61 -17.52
N PRO A 444 -8.27 -5.54 -17.82
CA PRO A 444 -9.12 -4.51 -17.24
C PRO A 444 -9.06 -4.57 -15.70
N ALA A 445 -8.81 -3.45 -15.02
CA ALA A 445 -8.64 -3.42 -13.55
C ALA A 445 -9.83 -4.06 -12.80
N ARG A 446 -11.07 -3.89 -13.30
CA ARG A 446 -12.25 -4.57 -12.74
C ARG A 446 -12.17 -6.10 -12.83
N GLY A 447 -11.36 -6.67 -13.74
CA GLY A 447 -11.10 -8.11 -13.85
C GLY A 447 -10.20 -8.64 -12.74
N LEU A 448 -9.44 -7.77 -12.08
CA LEU A 448 -8.59 -8.14 -10.94
C LEU A 448 -9.32 -8.13 -9.61
N ILE A 449 -10.46 -7.45 -9.52
CA ILE A 449 -11.28 -7.45 -8.30
C ILE A 449 -11.68 -8.89 -7.95
N GLY A 450 -11.28 -9.35 -6.76
CA GLY A 450 -11.51 -10.72 -6.28
C GLY A 450 -10.65 -11.80 -6.95
N PHE A 451 -9.69 -11.44 -7.80
CA PHE A 451 -8.79 -12.43 -8.44
C PHE A 451 -7.72 -12.94 -7.48
N ARG A 452 -7.24 -12.11 -6.55
CA ARG A 452 -6.15 -12.49 -5.64
C ARG A 452 -6.46 -13.74 -4.82
N SER A 453 -7.64 -13.81 -4.22
CA SER A 453 -8.07 -14.97 -3.43
C SER A 453 -8.20 -16.24 -4.28
N MET A 454 -8.70 -16.09 -5.51
CA MET A 454 -8.78 -17.19 -6.48
C MET A 454 -7.40 -17.65 -6.89
N PHE A 455 -6.50 -16.73 -7.24
CA PHE A 455 -5.12 -16.99 -7.63
C PHE A 455 -4.34 -17.75 -6.55
N MET A 456 -4.44 -17.31 -5.28
CA MET A 456 -3.82 -18.03 -4.16
C MET A 456 -4.35 -19.46 -4.02
N THR A 457 -5.63 -19.68 -4.31
CA THR A 457 -6.21 -21.02 -4.30
C THR A 457 -5.69 -21.86 -5.47
N LEU A 458 -5.64 -21.31 -6.68
CA LEU A 458 -5.16 -21.99 -7.89
C LEU A 458 -3.69 -22.38 -7.79
N THR A 459 -2.88 -21.57 -7.11
CA THR A 459 -1.44 -21.78 -6.94
C THR A 459 -1.07 -22.44 -5.62
N SER A 460 -2.05 -22.93 -4.85
CA SER A 460 -1.83 -23.53 -3.52
C SER A 460 -1.02 -22.63 -2.57
N GLY A 461 -1.09 -21.30 -2.76
CA GLY A 461 -0.38 -20.30 -1.99
C GLY A 461 1.06 -20.01 -2.42
N SER A 462 1.59 -20.70 -3.44
CA SER A 462 3.00 -20.52 -3.89
C SER A 462 3.18 -19.44 -4.96
N GLY A 463 2.06 -18.97 -5.56
CA GLY A 463 2.10 -17.97 -6.63
C GLY A 463 2.31 -16.55 -6.12
N ILE A 464 3.03 -15.76 -6.90
CA ILE A 464 3.24 -14.34 -6.66
C ILE A 464 2.54 -13.58 -7.79
N MET A 465 1.75 -12.57 -7.45
CA MET A 465 1.13 -11.70 -8.44
C MET A 465 1.34 -10.23 -8.07
N THR A 466 1.54 -9.42 -9.09
CA THR A 466 1.66 -7.97 -8.95
C THR A 466 1.00 -7.31 -10.14
N HIS A 467 0.33 -6.21 -9.91
CA HIS A 467 -0.31 -5.45 -10.97
C HIS A 467 -0.03 -3.95 -10.80
N VAL A 468 0.01 -3.23 -11.90
CA VAL A 468 0.30 -1.80 -11.97
C VAL A 468 -0.58 -1.18 -13.05
N PHE A 469 -1.09 0.02 -12.79
CA PHE A 469 -1.83 0.78 -13.80
C PHE A 469 -0.98 0.96 -15.07
N ASP A 470 -1.57 0.69 -16.22
CA ASP A 470 -0.93 0.83 -17.54
C ASP A 470 -1.54 2.01 -18.30
N HIS A 471 -2.81 1.93 -18.66
CA HIS A 471 -3.51 2.98 -19.41
C HIS A 471 -5.03 2.94 -19.21
N TYR A 472 -5.72 3.96 -19.69
CA TYR A 472 -7.17 3.93 -19.88
C TYR A 472 -7.51 3.41 -21.27
N GLY A 473 -8.28 2.33 -21.35
CA GLY A 473 -8.76 1.74 -22.60
C GLY A 473 -10.28 1.66 -22.64
N PRO A 474 -10.87 1.33 -23.82
CA PRO A 474 -12.33 1.23 -23.98
C PRO A 474 -12.93 0.23 -22.98
N VAL A 475 -14.09 0.58 -22.40
CA VAL A 475 -14.82 -0.33 -21.51
C VAL A 475 -15.19 -1.62 -22.26
N SER A 476 -14.73 -2.75 -21.77
CA SER A 476 -15.11 -4.05 -22.30
C SER A 476 -16.60 -4.32 -22.05
N LYS A 477 -17.36 -4.58 -23.11
CA LYS A 477 -18.81 -4.86 -23.02
C LYS A 477 -19.14 -6.21 -22.40
N ALA A 478 -18.15 -7.04 -22.13
CA ALA A 478 -18.36 -8.35 -21.54
C ALA A 478 -18.63 -8.23 -20.04
N GLU A 479 -19.62 -8.96 -19.57
CA GLU A 479 -19.77 -9.21 -18.14
C GLU A 479 -18.54 -9.99 -17.67
N LEU A 480 -17.80 -9.41 -16.72
CA LEU A 480 -16.68 -10.12 -16.08
C LEU A 480 -17.23 -11.08 -15.03
N ALA A 481 -16.48 -12.15 -14.78
CA ALA A 481 -16.86 -13.16 -13.81
C ALA A 481 -17.16 -12.53 -12.45
N GLN A 482 -18.43 -12.51 -12.10
CA GLN A 482 -18.92 -12.20 -10.75
C GLN A 482 -18.94 -13.49 -9.94
N ARG A 483 -19.13 -13.37 -8.63
CA ARG A 483 -19.33 -14.54 -7.77
C ARG A 483 -20.51 -15.38 -8.30
N ASN A 484 -20.26 -16.61 -8.71
CA ASN A 484 -21.27 -17.51 -9.27
C ASN A 484 -22.26 -18.04 -8.22
N ASN A 485 -21.85 -18.05 -6.94
CA ASN A 485 -22.62 -18.62 -5.85
C ASN A 485 -23.32 -17.54 -5.04
N GLY A 486 -24.57 -17.80 -4.65
CA GLY A 486 -25.29 -16.96 -3.71
C GLY A 486 -24.75 -17.08 -2.28
N VAL A 487 -25.42 -16.43 -1.34
CA VAL A 487 -25.04 -16.41 0.08
C VAL A 487 -26.17 -16.94 0.97
N LEU A 488 -25.77 -17.44 2.15
CA LEU A 488 -26.68 -17.77 3.24
C LEU A 488 -26.94 -16.51 4.05
N VAL A 489 -28.20 -16.05 4.08
CA VAL A 489 -28.58 -14.79 4.74
C VAL A 489 -29.45 -15.08 5.96
N SER A 490 -29.12 -14.52 7.11
CA SER A 490 -29.92 -14.65 8.31
C SER A 490 -31.31 -13.97 8.16
N MET A 491 -32.35 -14.65 8.59
CA MET A 491 -33.73 -14.11 8.61
C MET A 491 -34.16 -13.59 9.98
N VAL A 492 -33.30 -13.71 11.00
CA VAL A 492 -33.66 -13.38 12.39
C VAL A 492 -32.48 -12.72 13.10
N LYS A 493 -32.81 -11.93 14.12
CA LYS A 493 -31.86 -11.48 15.13
C LYS A 493 -31.78 -12.52 16.26
N GLY A 494 -30.60 -12.85 16.74
CA GLY A 494 -30.40 -13.72 17.88
C GLY A 494 -29.04 -14.44 17.86
N LYS A 495 -28.86 -15.39 18.74
CA LYS A 495 -27.63 -16.12 18.91
C LYS A 495 -27.63 -17.41 18.09
N THR A 496 -26.57 -17.64 17.34
CA THR A 496 -26.41 -18.86 16.53
C THR A 496 -26.32 -20.10 17.42
N LEU A 497 -26.97 -21.17 17.01
CA LEU A 497 -26.96 -22.44 17.72
C LEU A 497 -26.23 -23.52 16.90
N ALA A 498 -25.40 -24.32 17.56
CA ALA A 498 -24.68 -25.41 16.91
C ALA A 498 -25.57 -26.35 16.11
N TYR A 499 -26.77 -26.66 16.61
CA TYR A 499 -27.76 -27.50 15.94
C TYR A 499 -28.22 -26.90 14.60
N ALA A 500 -28.49 -25.60 14.57
CA ALA A 500 -28.87 -24.92 13.34
C ALA A 500 -27.73 -24.89 12.33
N LEU A 501 -26.49 -24.53 12.79
CA LEU A 501 -25.32 -24.49 11.95
C LEU A 501 -24.95 -25.85 11.37
N TYR A 502 -25.12 -26.93 12.14
CA TYR A 502 -24.92 -28.30 11.67
C TYR A 502 -25.81 -28.62 10.46
N SER A 503 -27.05 -28.18 10.49
CA SER A 503 -27.98 -28.37 9.35
C SER A 503 -27.69 -27.43 8.18
N LEU A 504 -27.01 -26.29 8.43
CA LEU A 504 -26.71 -25.29 7.41
C LEU A 504 -25.40 -25.57 6.68
N GLN A 505 -24.44 -26.29 7.30
CA GLN A 505 -23.19 -26.62 6.65
C GLN A 505 -23.35 -27.52 5.40
N ASP A 506 -24.45 -28.28 5.29
CA ASP A 506 -24.79 -29.03 4.08
C ASP A 506 -25.26 -28.13 2.92
N ARG A 507 -25.57 -26.88 3.20
CA ARG A 507 -26.01 -25.89 2.22
C ARG A 507 -24.88 -25.03 1.67
N GLY A 508 -23.74 -25.03 2.35
CA GLY A 508 -22.60 -24.22 1.95
C GLY A 508 -21.54 -24.05 3.04
N ARG A 509 -20.53 -23.23 2.77
CA ARG A 509 -19.47 -22.92 3.74
C ARG A 509 -19.89 -21.80 4.66
N LEU A 510 -19.79 -22.02 5.96
CA LEU A 510 -20.15 -21.01 6.98
C LEU A 510 -18.99 -20.05 7.26
N PHE A 511 -19.33 -18.80 7.58
CA PHE A 511 -18.41 -17.73 7.99
C PHE A 511 -18.51 -17.37 9.47
N ILE A 512 -19.37 -18.05 10.21
CA ILE A 512 -19.71 -17.72 11.57
C ILE A 512 -19.71 -18.96 12.46
N GLU A 513 -19.28 -18.79 13.70
CA GLU A 513 -19.25 -19.82 14.73
C GLU A 513 -20.59 -19.95 15.45
N ALA A 514 -20.74 -21.03 16.25
CA ALA A 514 -21.85 -21.16 17.17
C ALA A 514 -21.71 -20.15 18.32
N ASN A 515 -22.83 -19.72 18.88
CA ASN A 515 -22.89 -18.83 20.02
C ASN A 515 -22.60 -17.35 19.72
N VAL A 516 -22.59 -16.96 18.45
CA VAL A 516 -22.36 -15.58 17.98
C VAL A 516 -23.71 -14.89 17.75
N GLU A 517 -23.83 -13.63 18.15
CA GLU A 517 -24.99 -12.80 17.86
C GLU A 517 -25.06 -12.46 16.37
N VAL A 518 -26.23 -12.55 15.79
CA VAL A 518 -26.51 -12.23 14.38
C VAL A 518 -27.79 -11.40 14.26
N TYR A 519 -27.95 -10.76 13.12
CA TYR A 519 -29.16 -9.99 12.80
C TYR A 519 -29.73 -10.35 11.42
N GLU A 520 -30.96 -9.95 11.13
CA GLU A 520 -31.59 -10.15 9.83
C GLU A 520 -30.84 -9.41 8.74
N GLY A 521 -30.55 -10.09 7.63
CA GLY A 521 -29.76 -9.54 6.52
C GLY A 521 -28.25 -9.75 6.63
N GLN A 522 -27.73 -10.26 7.77
CA GLN A 522 -26.33 -10.64 7.89
C GLN A 522 -26.02 -11.88 7.07
N ILE A 523 -24.91 -11.87 6.35
CA ILE A 523 -24.42 -13.01 5.56
C ILE A 523 -23.67 -13.96 6.49
N MET A 524 -24.07 -15.22 6.44
CA MET A 524 -23.58 -16.26 7.34
C MET A 524 -22.69 -17.29 6.67
N GLY A 525 -22.65 -17.28 5.34
CA GLY A 525 -21.88 -18.24 4.57
C GLY A 525 -22.09 -18.14 3.08
N LEU A 526 -21.26 -18.84 2.33
CA LEU A 526 -21.37 -19.02 0.88
C LEU A 526 -22.36 -20.17 0.61
N HIS A 527 -23.40 -19.92 -0.20
CA HIS A 527 -24.32 -20.96 -0.63
C HIS A 527 -23.69 -21.83 -1.71
N SER A 528 -23.99 -23.12 -1.73
CA SER A 528 -23.50 -24.06 -2.75
C SER A 528 -24.17 -23.87 -4.13
N ARG A 529 -25.23 -23.04 -4.23
CA ARG A 529 -25.95 -22.71 -5.46
C ARG A 529 -25.84 -21.23 -5.79
N SER A 530 -26.24 -20.86 -7.00
CA SER A 530 -26.13 -19.49 -7.51
C SER A 530 -27.10 -18.47 -6.86
N ASN A 531 -28.17 -18.94 -6.19
CA ASN A 531 -29.13 -18.06 -5.55
C ASN A 531 -28.90 -17.88 -4.07
N ASP A 532 -29.26 -16.73 -3.53
CA ASP A 532 -29.23 -16.48 -2.09
C ASP A 532 -30.26 -17.35 -1.38
N LEU A 533 -29.93 -17.83 -0.20
CA LEU A 533 -30.78 -18.63 0.64
C LEU A 533 -30.95 -17.96 2.01
N VAL A 534 -32.21 -17.62 2.33
CA VAL A 534 -32.56 -17.07 3.64
C VAL A 534 -32.70 -18.21 4.64
N VAL A 535 -31.99 -18.13 5.77
CA VAL A 535 -31.83 -19.21 6.75
C VAL A 535 -32.09 -18.75 8.18
N ASN A 536 -32.49 -19.69 9.05
CA ASN A 536 -32.64 -19.44 10.48
C ASN A 536 -31.49 -20.10 11.28
N PRO A 537 -30.51 -19.32 11.73
CA PRO A 537 -29.37 -19.85 12.49
C PRO A 537 -29.63 -20.05 13.98
N THR A 538 -30.80 -19.63 14.47
CA THR A 538 -31.16 -19.70 15.91
C THR A 538 -32.10 -20.86 16.23
N LYS A 539 -32.34 -21.76 15.26
CA LYS A 539 -33.27 -22.87 15.44
C LYS A 539 -32.71 -23.90 16.42
N ALA A 540 -33.38 -24.07 17.55
CA ALA A 540 -33.05 -25.08 18.53
C ALA A 540 -33.50 -26.49 18.10
N LYS A 541 -32.86 -27.53 18.61
CA LYS A 541 -33.32 -28.91 18.50
C LYS A 541 -34.69 -29.01 19.19
N GLN A 542 -35.73 -29.45 18.46
CA GLN A 542 -37.02 -29.75 19.10
C GLN A 542 -36.84 -31.01 19.96
N LEU A 543 -37.17 -30.90 21.22
CA LEU A 543 -37.20 -32.03 22.13
C LEU A 543 -38.32 -33.00 21.69
N THR A 544 -37.97 -34.03 20.94
CA THR A 544 -38.84 -35.12 20.60
C THR A 544 -38.59 -36.28 21.53
N ASN A 545 -39.62 -36.69 22.22
CA ASN A 545 -39.84 -37.87 23.06
C ASN A 545 -38.66 -38.60 23.73
N VAL A 546 -38.86 -38.93 24.97
CA VAL A 546 -38.03 -39.48 26.06
C VAL A 546 -37.21 -40.74 25.73
N ARG A 547 -37.32 -41.37 24.58
CA ARG A 547 -36.65 -42.63 24.24
C ARG A 547 -35.26 -42.49 23.58
N ALA A 548 -34.81 -41.30 23.25
CA ALA A 548 -33.50 -41.06 22.59
C ALA A 548 -32.50 -40.29 23.47
N SER A 549 -32.66 -40.23 24.79
CA SER A 549 -31.78 -39.47 25.69
C SER A 549 -30.42 -40.10 25.93
N GLY A 550 -30.11 -41.22 25.30
CA GLY A 550 -28.87 -41.97 25.50
C GLY A 550 -27.84 -41.89 24.37
N THR A 551 -28.18 -41.27 23.21
CA THR A 551 -27.27 -41.18 22.07
C THR A 551 -27.35 -39.80 21.44
N ASP A 552 -26.92 -38.77 22.15
CA ASP A 552 -26.59 -37.51 21.50
C ASP A 552 -25.23 -37.69 20.83
N GLU A 553 -25.23 -37.96 19.51
CA GLU A 553 -24.02 -37.88 18.69
C GLU A 553 -23.48 -36.46 18.77
N ALA A 554 -22.17 -36.34 18.99
CA ALA A 554 -21.49 -35.06 19.01
C ALA A 554 -21.69 -34.37 17.66
N LEU A 555 -22.26 -33.17 17.66
CA LEU A 555 -22.41 -32.36 16.45
C LEU A 555 -21.02 -31.84 16.04
N ILE A 556 -20.47 -32.40 14.96
CA ILE A 556 -19.21 -31.97 14.40
C ILE A 556 -19.51 -30.83 13.41
N LEU A 557 -19.07 -29.60 13.75
CA LEU A 557 -19.14 -28.45 12.85
C LEU A 557 -17.82 -28.34 12.10
N THR A 558 -17.91 -28.12 10.79
CA THR A 558 -16.76 -27.72 9.99
C THR A 558 -16.31 -26.33 10.43
N PRO A 559 -15.01 -26.08 10.65
CA PRO A 559 -14.51 -24.76 11.00
C PRO A 559 -14.99 -23.69 10.00
N PRO A 560 -15.50 -22.54 10.47
CA PRO A 560 -15.96 -21.48 9.59
C PRO A 560 -14.76 -20.83 8.88
N VAL A 561 -15.03 -20.25 7.71
CA VAL A 561 -14.06 -19.42 7.00
C VAL A 561 -14.17 -18.00 7.56
N LEU A 562 -13.15 -17.55 8.29
CA LEU A 562 -13.05 -16.18 8.77
C LEU A 562 -12.34 -15.33 7.72
N HIS A 563 -13.01 -14.31 7.23
CA HIS A 563 -12.43 -13.40 6.24
C HIS A 563 -11.61 -12.30 6.91
N THR A 564 -10.43 -12.00 6.35
CA THR A 564 -9.76 -10.72 6.61
C THR A 564 -10.56 -9.59 5.98
N LEU A 565 -10.19 -8.33 6.26
CA LEU A 565 -10.86 -7.17 5.66
C LEU A 565 -10.78 -7.21 4.13
N GLU A 566 -9.60 -7.49 3.58
CA GLU A 566 -9.38 -7.60 2.14
C GLU A 566 -10.22 -8.71 1.52
N GLN A 567 -10.20 -9.89 2.10
CA GLN A 567 -11.02 -11.02 1.63
C GLN A 567 -12.52 -10.71 1.70
N ALA A 568 -12.96 -9.97 2.72
CA ALA A 568 -14.34 -9.54 2.85
C ALA A 568 -14.74 -8.56 1.73
N LEU A 569 -13.89 -7.58 1.42
CA LEU A 569 -14.10 -6.60 0.35
C LEU A 569 -14.11 -7.25 -1.04
N GLU A 570 -13.23 -8.21 -1.28
CA GLU A 570 -13.19 -8.99 -2.52
C GLU A 570 -14.42 -9.91 -2.67
N PHE A 571 -14.94 -10.43 -1.55
CA PHE A 571 -16.03 -11.41 -1.54
C PHE A 571 -17.38 -10.81 -1.86
N ILE A 572 -17.69 -9.61 -1.35
CA ILE A 572 -19.03 -9.00 -1.45
C ILE A 572 -19.44 -8.68 -2.88
N ASP A 573 -20.74 -8.76 -3.13
CA ASP A 573 -21.36 -8.36 -4.40
C ASP A 573 -21.94 -6.93 -4.32
N SER A 574 -22.46 -6.44 -5.45
CA SER A 574 -22.97 -5.07 -5.61
C SER A 574 -24.13 -4.73 -4.66
N ASP A 575 -24.92 -5.72 -4.21
CA ASP A 575 -26.03 -5.57 -3.25
C ASP A 575 -25.63 -5.84 -1.80
N GLU A 576 -24.32 -5.99 -1.52
CA GLU A 576 -23.75 -6.33 -0.23
C GLU A 576 -22.86 -5.22 0.32
N LEU A 577 -22.57 -5.28 1.61
CA LEU A 577 -21.64 -4.38 2.33
C LEU A 577 -20.79 -5.19 3.30
N VAL A 578 -19.60 -4.68 3.55
CA VAL A 578 -18.78 -5.07 4.71
C VAL A 578 -19.10 -4.10 5.85
N GLU A 579 -19.59 -4.61 6.96
CA GLU A 579 -19.70 -3.88 8.21
C GLU A 579 -18.37 -4.00 8.96
N VAL A 580 -17.70 -2.90 9.11
CA VAL A 580 -16.38 -2.80 9.78
C VAL A 580 -16.57 -2.13 11.13
N THR A 581 -16.14 -2.83 12.18
CA THR A 581 -16.16 -2.31 13.55
C THR A 581 -14.81 -2.61 14.23
N PRO A 582 -14.45 -1.99 15.35
CA PRO A 582 -13.19 -2.29 16.05
C PRO A 582 -12.95 -3.78 16.31
N ASP A 583 -14.02 -4.51 16.70
CA ASP A 583 -13.91 -5.90 17.13
C ASP A 583 -14.31 -6.91 16.05
N SER A 584 -15.05 -6.48 15.01
CA SER A 584 -15.68 -7.42 14.06
C SER A 584 -15.66 -6.93 12.62
N ILE A 585 -15.55 -7.89 11.70
CA ILE A 585 -15.79 -7.70 10.26
C ILE A 585 -16.98 -8.60 9.92
N ARG A 586 -18.11 -8.01 9.51
CA ARG A 586 -19.35 -8.73 9.18
C ARG A 586 -19.76 -8.44 7.75
N LEU A 587 -20.22 -9.45 7.06
CA LEU A 587 -20.81 -9.29 5.73
C LEU A 587 -22.32 -9.16 5.86
N ARG A 588 -22.95 -8.25 5.09
CA ARG A 588 -24.39 -8.07 5.12
C ARG A 588 -24.98 -7.63 3.79
N LYS A 589 -26.26 -7.82 3.61
CA LYS A 589 -26.98 -7.21 2.49
C LYS A 589 -27.18 -5.71 2.73
N LYS A 590 -27.21 -4.91 1.65
CA LYS A 590 -27.57 -3.48 1.70
C LYS A 590 -28.96 -3.28 2.26
N LEU A 591 -29.92 -4.08 1.77
CA LEU A 591 -31.29 -4.13 2.29
C LEU A 591 -31.41 -5.28 3.29
N LEU A 592 -31.54 -4.96 4.57
CA LEU A 592 -31.53 -5.96 5.64
C LEU A 592 -32.81 -6.84 5.64
N LEU A 593 -33.98 -6.24 5.37
CA LEU A 593 -35.25 -6.94 5.43
C LEU A 593 -35.52 -7.77 4.16
N GLU A 594 -35.94 -9.02 4.33
CA GLU A 594 -36.20 -9.93 3.21
C GLU A 594 -37.23 -9.37 2.21
N HIS A 595 -38.26 -8.72 2.71
CA HIS A 595 -39.32 -8.17 1.85
C HIS A 595 -38.84 -7.00 0.99
N GLU A 596 -37.85 -6.19 1.48
CA GLU A 596 -37.23 -5.11 0.72
C GLU A 596 -36.37 -5.68 -0.41
N ARG A 597 -35.58 -6.70 -0.12
CA ARG A 597 -34.77 -7.41 -1.14
C ARG A 597 -35.66 -7.98 -2.24
N LYS A 598 -36.75 -8.66 -1.86
CA LYS A 598 -37.74 -9.20 -2.82
C LYS A 598 -38.44 -8.12 -3.66
N ARG A 599 -38.62 -6.91 -3.10
CA ARG A 599 -39.20 -5.79 -3.83
C ARG A 599 -38.19 -5.17 -4.81
N ALA A 600 -36.94 -5.07 -4.42
CA ALA A 600 -35.88 -4.52 -5.26
C ALA A 600 -35.47 -5.43 -6.43
N SER A 601 -35.71 -6.77 -6.31
CA SER A 601 -35.45 -7.76 -7.37
C SER A 601 -36.57 -7.92 -8.39
N ARG A 602 -37.71 -7.23 -8.21
CA ARG A 602 -38.85 -7.18 -9.15
C ARG A 602 -38.76 -5.99 -10.08
#